data_119f666a0407dc4d17dcf75a4a3c03f1
#
_entry.id   119f666a0407dc4d17dcf75a4a3c03f1
#
_cell.length_a   1.000
_cell.length_b   1.000
_cell.length_c   1.000
_cell.angle_alpha   90.00
_cell.angle_beta   90.00
_cell.angle_gamma   90.00
#
_symmetry.space_group_name_H-M   'P 1'
#
loop_
_entity.id
_entity.type
_entity.pdbx_description
1 polymer ?
#
loop_
_entity_poly.entity_id
_entity_poly.type
_entity_poly.pdbx_seq_one_letter_code
_entity_poly.pdbx_strand_id
1 'polypeptide(L)'
;MISILIPCYNYNAFNLICILEKEALTLGLIFEIICIDDASFSNLNETNQKINTLTNCKFFESKKNLGRSANRQLLADKAQYDWLLFIDVDVTPIKSNFLEIYTNQIKKDFEVTFGGFYYEDKIINSSSLRQTFGKFREQIPCELRNKNPYKYTISSNFLIRKNVFKSINKQIKSSSYGMDYLFGALLKNNSISINHIDNEVNHHGLDENLKFLTKTKKALESLHYLNGNKLIGQNDITILKYYKVLSFLGLRKITTTIINLFSKSIESN
;
A
#
# COMPACT_ATOMS: atom_id res chain seq x y z
N MET A 1 -13.25 -15.74 -10.03
CA MET A 1 -11.92 -16.30 -9.77
C MET A 1 -10.99 -15.13 -9.39
N ILE A 2 -10.18 -15.32 -8.31
CA ILE A 2 -9.35 -14.24 -7.74
C ILE A 2 -8.06 -14.79 -7.14
N SER A 3 -6.93 -14.11 -7.35
CA SER A 3 -5.67 -14.38 -6.65
C SER A 3 -5.48 -13.32 -5.56
N ILE A 4 -5.42 -13.74 -4.30
CA ILE A 4 -5.15 -12.88 -3.15
C ILE A 4 -3.65 -12.92 -2.90
N LEU A 5 -2.99 -11.75 -2.94
CA LEU A 5 -1.54 -11.62 -3.01
C LEU A 5 -1.04 -10.82 -1.79
N ILE A 6 -0.22 -11.46 -0.98
CA ILE A 6 0.25 -10.92 0.30
C ILE A 6 1.78 -10.78 0.26
N PRO A 7 2.31 -9.56 0.00
CA PRO A 7 3.73 -9.30 0.17
C PRO A 7 4.08 -9.29 1.67
N CYS A 8 5.07 -10.08 2.06
CA CYS A 8 5.51 -10.23 3.44
C CYS A 8 6.98 -9.83 3.59
N TYR A 9 7.34 -9.25 4.74
CA TYR A 9 8.72 -9.06 5.17
C TYR A 9 8.76 -8.96 6.70
N ASN A 10 9.38 -9.95 7.34
CA ASN A 10 9.52 -10.00 8.79
C ASN A 10 8.19 -9.81 9.55
N TYR A 11 7.15 -10.54 9.14
CA TYR A 11 5.82 -10.43 9.74
C TYR A 11 5.12 -11.79 9.76
N ASN A 12 4.20 -11.99 10.71
CA ASN A 12 3.36 -13.19 10.79
C ASN A 12 2.11 -13.02 9.93
N ALA A 13 2.07 -13.67 8.78
CA ALA A 13 0.96 -13.60 7.83
C ALA A 13 -0.16 -14.63 8.12
N PHE A 14 0.10 -15.62 8.97
CA PHE A 14 -0.76 -16.81 9.14
C PHE A 14 -2.19 -16.42 9.52
N ASN A 15 -2.36 -15.57 10.53
CA ASN A 15 -3.69 -15.19 11.03
C ASN A 15 -4.51 -14.43 9.96
N LEU A 16 -3.90 -13.50 9.24
CA LEU A 16 -4.56 -12.78 8.15
C LEU A 16 -5.04 -13.77 7.08
N ILE A 17 -4.18 -14.70 6.69
CA ILE A 17 -4.49 -15.69 5.64
C ILE A 17 -5.59 -16.64 6.08
N CYS A 18 -5.62 -17.09 7.35
CA CYS A 18 -6.72 -17.89 7.88
C CYS A 18 -8.07 -17.16 7.81
N ILE A 19 -8.10 -15.85 8.10
CA ILE A 19 -9.33 -15.04 8.00
C ILE A 19 -9.82 -15.00 6.54
N LEU A 20 -8.93 -14.72 5.61
CA LEU A 20 -9.25 -14.60 4.19
C LEU A 20 -9.64 -15.96 3.58
N GLU A 21 -8.92 -17.02 3.91
CA GLU A 21 -9.22 -18.38 3.45
C GLU A 21 -10.60 -18.82 3.94
N LYS A 22 -10.90 -18.63 5.23
CA LYS A 22 -12.20 -18.97 5.82
C LYS A 22 -13.36 -18.25 5.11
N GLU A 23 -13.23 -16.96 4.84
CA GLU A 23 -14.25 -16.18 4.11
C GLU A 23 -14.39 -16.71 2.68
N ALA A 24 -13.27 -16.92 1.97
CA ALA A 24 -13.28 -17.42 0.60
C ALA A 24 -13.97 -18.80 0.46
N LEU A 25 -13.71 -19.72 1.40
CA LEU A 25 -14.36 -21.04 1.46
C LEU A 25 -15.85 -20.89 1.76
N THR A 26 -16.23 -20.06 2.71
CA THR A 26 -17.64 -19.80 3.07
C THR A 26 -18.45 -19.28 1.90
N LEU A 27 -17.85 -18.43 1.08
CA LEU A 27 -18.45 -17.86 -0.13
C LEU A 27 -18.42 -18.82 -1.35
N GLY A 28 -17.77 -19.97 -1.24
CA GLY A 28 -17.57 -20.89 -2.37
C GLY A 28 -16.77 -20.28 -3.52
N LEU A 29 -15.83 -19.38 -3.22
CA LEU A 29 -15.04 -18.71 -4.25
C LEU A 29 -14.06 -19.67 -4.92
N ILE A 30 -13.81 -19.43 -6.20
CA ILE A 30 -12.62 -19.98 -6.89
C ILE A 30 -11.49 -19.02 -6.65
N PHE A 31 -10.53 -19.39 -5.79
CA PHE A 31 -9.47 -18.50 -5.29
C PHE A 31 -8.14 -19.25 -5.11
N GLU A 32 -7.10 -18.45 -4.98
CA GLU A 32 -5.83 -18.84 -4.38
C GLU A 32 -5.32 -17.70 -3.48
N ILE A 33 -4.52 -18.02 -2.48
CA ILE A 33 -3.79 -17.04 -1.65
C ILE A 33 -2.30 -17.32 -1.78
N ILE A 34 -1.54 -16.33 -2.22
CA ILE A 34 -0.08 -16.44 -2.35
C ILE A 34 0.57 -15.42 -1.43
N CYS A 35 1.39 -15.88 -0.51
CA CYS A 35 2.22 -15.04 0.35
C CYS A 35 3.69 -15.26 0.01
N ILE A 36 4.44 -14.15 -0.16
CA ILE A 36 5.89 -14.23 -0.42
C ILE A 36 6.63 -13.37 0.59
N ASP A 37 7.45 -14.01 1.43
CA ASP A 37 8.43 -13.32 2.26
C ASP A 37 9.63 -12.87 1.43
N ASP A 38 9.96 -11.57 1.50
CA ASP A 38 11.01 -10.94 0.70
C ASP A 38 12.40 -11.08 1.35
N ALA A 39 12.78 -12.32 1.65
CA ALA A 39 14.06 -12.70 2.28
C ALA A 39 14.29 -11.98 3.62
N SER A 40 13.33 -12.05 4.53
CA SER A 40 13.49 -11.51 5.88
C SER A 40 14.37 -12.38 6.77
N PHE A 41 14.48 -13.67 6.46
CA PHE A 41 15.15 -14.69 7.29
C PHE A 41 14.67 -14.70 8.74
N SER A 42 13.38 -14.40 8.93
CA SER A 42 12.74 -14.27 10.24
C SER A 42 12.29 -15.61 10.80
N ASN A 43 12.42 -15.81 12.12
CA ASN A 43 11.83 -16.96 12.82
C ASN A 43 10.30 -17.03 12.69
N LEU A 44 9.64 -15.91 12.35
CA LEU A 44 8.21 -15.88 12.07
C LEU A 44 7.83 -16.75 10.86
N ASN A 45 8.78 -17.03 9.97
CA ASN A 45 8.55 -17.87 8.81
C ASN A 45 8.26 -19.32 9.17
N GLU A 46 8.70 -19.82 10.32
CA GLU A 46 8.28 -21.14 10.84
C GLU A 46 6.76 -21.22 11.00
N THR A 47 6.13 -20.17 11.51
CA THR A 47 4.67 -20.07 11.60
C THR A 47 4.04 -19.86 10.21
N ASN A 48 4.66 -19.05 9.36
CA ASN A 48 4.16 -18.79 8.01
C ASN A 48 4.19 -20.05 7.13
N GLN A 49 5.09 -21.00 7.35
CA GLN A 49 5.10 -22.30 6.64
C GLN A 49 3.79 -23.08 6.83
N LYS A 50 3.07 -22.90 7.95
CA LYS A 50 1.75 -23.52 8.17
C LYS A 50 0.71 -23.06 7.16
N ILE A 51 0.90 -21.94 6.48
CA ILE A 51 0.03 -21.48 5.39
C ILE A 51 -0.09 -22.53 4.28
N ASN A 52 0.98 -23.32 4.06
CA ASN A 52 0.98 -24.38 3.05
C ASN A 52 0.04 -25.57 3.40
N THR A 53 -0.50 -25.63 4.62
CA THR A 53 -1.51 -26.63 5.02
C THR A 53 -2.94 -26.15 4.80
N LEU A 54 -3.14 -24.86 4.49
CA LEU A 54 -4.45 -24.28 4.23
C LEU A 54 -4.90 -24.54 2.78
N THR A 55 -6.21 -24.46 2.55
CA THR A 55 -6.81 -24.74 1.24
C THR A 55 -6.47 -23.64 0.23
N ASN A 56 -5.89 -24.02 -0.91
CA ASN A 56 -5.51 -23.09 -1.98
C ASN A 56 -4.54 -21.97 -1.54
N CYS A 57 -3.79 -22.17 -0.47
CA CYS A 57 -2.82 -21.21 0.06
C CYS A 57 -1.39 -21.68 -0.19
N LYS A 58 -0.49 -20.75 -0.50
CA LYS A 58 0.94 -21.00 -0.70
C LYS A 58 1.78 -19.93 -0.05
N PHE A 59 2.80 -20.35 0.70
CA PHE A 59 3.83 -19.49 1.25
C PHE A 59 5.18 -19.79 0.60
N PHE A 60 5.88 -18.73 0.18
CA PHE A 60 7.22 -18.84 -0.40
C PHE A 60 8.17 -17.88 0.32
N GLU A 61 9.43 -18.27 0.40
CA GLU A 61 10.52 -17.44 0.88
C GLU A 61 11.45 -17.10 -0.29
N SER A 62 11.69 -15.83 -0.53
CA SER A 62 12.66 -15.37 -1.53
C SER A 62 14.08 -15.60 -1.04
N LYS A 63 15.00 -15.91 -1.97
CA LYS A 63 16.42 -16.09 -1.64
C LYS A 63 17.15 -14.77 -1.39
N LYS A 64 16.64 -13.65 -1.89
CA LYS A 64 17.19 -12.31 -1.74
C LYS A 64 16.07 -11.29 -1.62
N ASN A 65 16.34 -10.20 -0.91
CA ASN A 65 15.39 -9.09 -0.82
C ASN A 65 15.27 -8.38 -2.18
N LEU A 66 14.08 -8.36 -2.73
CA LEU A 66 13.74 -7.77 -4.03
C LEU A 66 13.23 -6.34 -3.89
N GLY A 67 12.69 -6.01 -2.72
CA GLY A 67 11.98 -4.78 -2.45
C GLY A 67 10.50 -4.82 -2.88
N ARG A 68 9.72 -3.85 -2.38
CA ARG A 68 8.26 -3.84 -2.43
C ARG A 68 7.66 -4.06 -3.82
N SER A 69 8.13 -3.31 -4.82
CA SER A 69 7.59 -3.38 -6.18
C SER A 69 7.91 -4.71 -6.86
N ALA A 70 9.14 -5.20 -6.70
CA ALA A 70 9.56 -6.44 -7.32
C ALA A 70 8.95 -7.67 -6.63
N ASN A 71 8.74 -7.65 -5.31
CA ASN A 71 8.02 -8.71 -4.61
C ASN A 71 6.55 -8.78 -5.06
N ARG A 72 5.87 -7.62 -5.22
CA ARG A 72 4.50 -7.59 -5.79
C ARG A 72 4.48 -8.06 -7.26
N GLN A 73 5.51 -7.76 -8.05
CA GLN A 73 5.63 -8.29 -9.41
C GLN A 73 5.73 -9.82 -9.40
N LEU A 74 6.56 -10.38 -8.52
CA LEU A 74 6.75 -11.82 -8.39
C LEU A 74 5.43 -12.51 -7.96
N LEU A 75 4.69 -11.92 -7.04
CA LEU A 75 3.33 -12.37 -6.65
C LEU A 75 2.40 -12.40 -7.87
N ALA A 76 2.33 -11.31 -8.64
CA ALA A 76 1.48 -11.22 -9.82
C ALA A 76 1.90 -12.20 -10.93
N ASP A 77 3.21 -12.51 -11.05
CA ASP A 77 3.69 -13.48 -12.02
C ASP A 77 3.31 -14.91 -11.65
N LYS A 78 3.29 -15.24 -10.36
CA LYS A 78 2.84 -16.53 -9.82
C LYS A 78 1.33 -16.72 -9.82
N ALA A 79 0.56 -15.63 -9.78
CA ALA A 79 -0.91 -15.67 -9.73
C ALA A 79 -1.51 -16.37 -10.96
N GLN A 80 -2.53 -17.19 -10.76
CA GLN A 80 -3.22 -17.92 -11.83
C GLN A 80 -4.35 -17.11 -12.47
N TYR A 81 -5.05 -16.29 -11.66
CA TYR A 81 -6.28 -15.63 -12.08
C TYR A 81 -6.06 -14.20 -12.57
N ASP A 82 -7.02 -13.70 -13.36
CA ASP A 82 -6.96 -12.38 -13.99
C ASP A 82 -7.24 -11.22 -13.03
N TRP A 83 -7.83 -11.49 -11.88
CA TRP A 83 -8.05 -10.51 -10.84
C TRP A 83 -7.12 -10.75 -9.67
N LEU A 84 -6.35 -9.72 -9.33
CA LEU A 84 -5.38 -9.70 -8.23
C LEU A 84 -5.91 -8.81 -7.12
N LEU A 85 -6.03 -9.38 -5.91
CA LEU A 85 -6.32 -8.61 -4.69
C LEU A 85 -5.03 -8.54 -3.86
N PHE A 86 -4.39 -7.37 -3.85
CA PHE A 86 -3.24 -7.11 -3.00
C PHE A 86 -3.69 -6.67 -1.61
N ILE A 87 -3.14 -7.32 -0.58
CA ILE A 87 -3.36 -6.99 0.82
C ILE A 87 -2.00 -7.03 1.52
N ASP A 88 -1.58 -5.93 2.15
CA ASP A 88 -0.35 -5.92 2.94
C ASP A 88 -0.51 -6.80 4.18
N VAL A 89 0.60 -7.38 4.63
CA VAL A 89 0.60 -8.38 5.71
C VAL A 89 0.26 -7.80 7.09
N ASP A 90 0.42 -6.50 7.27
CA ASP A 90 0.23 -5.76 8.52
C ASP A 90 -1.13 -5.05 8.63
N VAL A 91 -2.13 -5.60 7.93
CA VAL A 91 -3.50 -5.11 8.00
C VAL A 91 -4.49 -6.25 8.31
N THR A 92 -5.70 -5.89 8.77
CA THR A 92 -6.83 -6.82 8.90
C THR A 92 -8.10 -6.23 8.31
N PRO A 93 -8.92 -7.02 7.59
CA PRO A 93 -10.24 -6.60 7.16
C PRO A 93 -11.10 -6.15 8.34
N ILE A 94 -11.86 -5.05 8.19
CA ILE A 94 -12.80 -4.59 9.21
C ILE A 94 -14.14 -5.29 9.03
N LYS A 95 -14.58 -5.47 7.79
CA LYS A 95 -15.87 -6.08 7.46
C LYS A 95 -15.73 -7.61 7.34
N SER A 96 -16.70 -8.34 7.87
CA SER A 96 -16.75 -9.81 7.77
C SER A 96 -17.05 -10.32 6.35
N ASN A 97 -17.56 -9.48 5.47
CA ASN A 97 -17.85 -9.77 4.06
C ASN A 97 -16.85 -9.05 3.11
N PHE A 98 -15.60 -8.95 3.52
CA PHE A 98 -14.55 -8.23 2.83
C PHE A 98 -14.27 -8.73 1.41
N LEU A 99 -14.15 -10.04 1.23
CA LEU A 99 -13.93 -10.66 -0.08
C LEU A 99 -15.20 -10.61 -0.95
N GLU A 100 -16.39 -10.75 -0.35
CA GLU A 100 -17.65 -10.61 -1.07
C GLU A 100 -17.78 -9.22 -1.71
N ILE A 101 -17.44 -8.16 -0.97
CA ILE A 101 -17.46 -6.79 -1.49
C ILE A 101 -16.51 -6.65 -2.69
N TYR A 102 -15.31 -7.19 -2.64
CA TYR A 102 -14.37 -7.15 -3.76
C TYR A 102 -14.83 -8.01 -4.95
N THR A 103 -15.36 -9.20 -4.71
CA THR A 103 -15.82 -10.07 -5.81
C THR A 103 -17.02 -9.46 -6.55
N ASN A 104 -17.85 -8.66 -5.87
CA ASN A 104 -18.90 -7.88 -6.50
C ASN A 104 -18.36 -6.72 -7.37
N GLN A 105 -17.14 -6.23 -7.14
CA GLN A 105 -16.50 -5.23 -8.02
C GLN A 105 -16.00 -5.83 -9.34
N ILE A 106 -15.67 -7.14 -9.35
CA ILE A 106 -15.22 -7.85 -10.58
C ILE A 106 -16.26 -7.76 -11.70
N LYS A 107 -17.53 -7.61 -11.35
CA LYS A 107 -18.65 -7.48 -12.31
C LYS A 107 -18.86 -6.07 -12.85
N LYS A 108 -18.09 -5.09 -12.34
CA LYS A 108 -18.18 -3.68 -12.74
C LYS A 108 -17.06 -3.32 -13.74
N ASP A 109 -17.27 -2.26 -14.51
CA ASP A 109 -16.33 -1.80 -15.55
C ASP A 109 -15.15 -0.98 -15.01
N PHE A 110 -14.61 -1.37 -13.84
CA PHE A 110 -13.40 -0.77 -13.31
C PHE A 110 -12.23 -1.74 -13.39
N GLU A 111 -11.07 -1.23 -13.77
CA GLU A 111 -9.84 -2.02 -13.87
C GLU A 111 -9.12 -2.11 -12.53
N VAL A 112 -9.34 -1.11 -11.65
CA VAL A 112 -8.75 -1.03 -10.31
C VAL A 112 -9.80 -0.57 -9.30
N THR A 113 -9.84 -1.21 -8.13
CA THR A 113 -10.69 -0.81 -7.00
C THR A 113 -9.86 -0.78 -5.71
N PHE A 114 -9.86 0.38 -5.01
CA PHE A 114 -9.18 0.56 -3.72
C PHE A 114 -10.18 0.53 -2.58
N GLY A 115 -9.89 -0.26 -1.52
CA GLY A 115 -10.78 -0.42 -0.35
C GLY A 115 -10.60 0.66 0.72
N GLY A 116 -9.42 1.24 0.83
CA GLY A 116 -9.11 2.25 1.86
C GLY A 116 -8.54 1.70 3.16
N PHE A 117 -8.30 2.61 4.09
CA PHE A 117 -7.71 2.35 5.39
C PHE A 117 -8.57 2.85 6.54
N TYR A 118 -8.40 2.20 7.67
CA TYR A 118 -8.87 2.63 8.98
C TYR A 118 -7.71 2.60 9.99
N TYR A 119 -7.73 3.51 10.95
CA TYR A 119 -6.79 3.59 12.06
C TYR A 119 -7.57 3.65 13.36
N GLU A 120 -7.23 2.80 14.32
CA GLU A 120 -7.86 2.78 15.64
C GLU A 120 -7.72 4.13 16.37
N ASP A 121 -8.69 4.45 17.26
CA ASP A 121 -8.69 5.71 17.99
C ASP A 121 -7.68 5.75 19.12
N LYS A 122 -7.31 4.58 19.66
CA LYS A 122 -6.30 4.50 20.73
C LYS A 122 -4.92 4.91 20.22
N ILE A 123 -4.44 6.06 20.69
CA ILE A 123 -3.11 6.57 20.32
C ILE A 123 -2.02 5.76 21.03
N ILE A 124 -1.04 5.31 20.25
CA ILE A 124 0.18 4.67 20.75
C ILE A 124 1.28 5.74 20.75
N ASN A 125 1.78 6.12 21.92
CA ASN A 125 2.71 7.25 22.07
C ASN A 125 3.96 7.13 21.20
N SER A 126 4.59 5.97 21.13
CA SER A 126 5.80 5.72 20.33
C SER A 126 5.54 5.81 18.80
N SER A 127 4.29 5.67 18.36
CA SER A 127 3.87 5.68 16.95
C SER A 127 2.86 6.79 16.64
N SER A 128 2.72 7.78 17.52
CA SER A 128 1.69 8.81 17.41
C SER A 128 1.76 9.62 16.13
N LEU A 129 2.95 9.90 15.61
CA LEU A 129 3.13 10.61 14.32
C LEU A 129 2.60 9.78 13.14
N ARG A 130 2.94 8.49 13.07
CA ARG A 130 2.47 7.61 12.00
C ARG A 130 0.96 7.44 12.05
N GLN A 131 0.40 7.24 13.24
CA GLN A 131 -1.03 7.08 13.44
C GLN A 131 -1.80 8.35 13.09
N THR A 132 -1.34 9.51 13.58
CA THR A 132 -1.94 10.81 13.25
C THR A 132 -1.91 11.08 11.76
N PHE A 133 -0.76 10.84 11.11
CA PHE A 133 -0.65 10.98 9.66
C PHE A 133 -1.64 10.07 8.93
N GLY A 134 -1.74 8.80 9.34
CA GLY A 134 -2.68 7.83 8.75
C GLY A 134 -4.13 8.29 8.84
N LYS A 135 -4.57 8.72 10.03
CA LYS A 135 -5.94 9.24 10.24
C LYS A 135 -6.27 10.45 9.38
N PHE A 136 -5.34 11.40 9.25
CA PHE A 136 -5.62 12.64 8.49
C PHE A 136 -5.34 12.56 7.00
N ARG A 137 -4.52 11.59 6.53
CA ARG A 137 -4.04 11.55 5.15
C ARG A 137 -4.42 10.29 4.38
N GLU A 138 -4.68 9.19 5.08
CA GLU A 138 -4.95 7.89 4.47
C GLU A 138 -6.38 7.39 4.74
N GLN A 139 -6.92 7.64 5.94
CA GLN A 139 -8.31 7.33 6.31
C GLN A 139 -9.26 8.38 5.73
N ILE A 140 -9.42 8.36 4.42
CA ILE A 140 -10.24 9.33 3.68
C ILE A 140 -11.53 8.63 3.21
N PRO A 141 -12.73 9.21 3.42
CA PRO A 141 -14.01 8.65 2.94
C PRO A 141 -14.01 8.36 1.44
N CYS A 142 -14.68 7.29 1.01
CA CYS A 142 -14.65 6.84 -0.38
C CYS A 142 -15.18 7.89 -1.36
N GLU A 143 -16.20 8.69 -0.97
CA GLU A 143 -16.74 9.76 -1.80
C GLU A 143 -15.67 10.84 -2.11
N LEU A 144 -14.83 11.16 -1.14
CA LEU A 144 -13.72 12.11 -1.33
C LEU A 144 -12.59 11.50 -2.15
N ARG A 145 -12.31 10.20 -1.97
CA ARG A 145 -11.34 9.47 -2.77
C ARG A 145 -11.76 9.42 -4.24
N ASN A 146 -13.03 9.17 -4.53
CA ASN A 146 -13.57 9.12 -5.89
C ASN A 146 -13.57 10.48 -6.61
N LYS A 147 -13.58 11.61 -5.89
CA LYS A 147 -13.41 12.95 -6.51
C LYS A 147 -12.02 13.14 -7.13
N ASN A 148 -11.00 12.45 -6.63
CA ASN A 148 -9.62 12.50 -7.13
C ASN A 148 -8.99 11.09 -7.11
N PRO A 149 -9.47 10.15 -7.95
CA PRO A 149 -9.21 8.72 -7.78
C PRO A 149 -7.72 8.35 -7.87
N TYR A 150 -6.95 9.03 -8.69
CA TYR A 150 -5.51 8.77 -8.85
C TYR A 150 -4.64 9.31 -7.70
N LYS A 151 -5.20 10.11 -6.78
CA LYS A 151 -4.46 10.69 -5.66
C LYS A 151 -4.34 9.73 -4.48
N TYR A 152 -5.29 8.81 -4.32
CA TYR A 152 -5.41 7.95 -3.14
C TYR A 152 -5.12 6.47 -3.47
N THR A 153 -4.07 6.24 -4.24
CA THR A 153 -3.68 4.92 -4.75
C THR A 153 -2.74 4.19 -3.80
N ILE A 154 -3.20 3.91 -2.59
CA ILE A 154 -2.38 3.23 -1.57
C ILE A 154 -2.37 1.73 -1.84
N SER A 155 -1.18 1.14 -1.95
CA SER A 155 -0.96 -0.22 -2.45
C SER A 155 -1.20 -1.36 -1.46
N SER A 156 -1.81 -1.10 -0.30
CA SER A 156 -1.99 -2.10 0.76
C SER A 156 -3.35 -2.80 0.77
N ASN A 157 -4.32 -2.32 -0.01
CA ASN A 157 -5.68 -2.85 -0.05
C ASN A 157 -6.35 -2.48 -1.38
N PHE A 158 -6.09 -3.27 -2.44
CA PHE A 158 -6.68 -2.99 -3.75
C PHE A 158 -6.84 -4.23 -4.64
N LEU A 159 -7.91 -4.23 -5.41
CA LEU A 159 -8.21 -5.19 -6.48
C LEU A 159 -7.81 -4.59 -7.83
N ILE A 160 -7.15 -5.37 -8.70
CA ILE A 160 -6.68 -4.90 -10.00
C ILE A 160 -6.66 -6.03 -11.03
N ARG A 161 -6.90 -5.71 -12.31
CA ARG A 161 -6.66 -6.67 -13.40
C ARG A 161 -5.16 -6.98 -13.52
N LYS A 162 -4.83 -8.26 -13.66
CA LYS A 162 -3.44 -8.76 -13.73
C LYS A 162 -2.63 -8.11 -14.85
N ASN A 163 -3.21 -7.97 -16.04
CA ASN A 163 -2.55 -7.33 -17.18
C ASN A 163 -2.25 -5.86 -16.89
N VAL A 164 -3.18 -5.11 -16.28
CA VAL A 164 -3.00 -3.71 -15.89
C VAL A 164 -1.89 -3.61 -14.85
N PHE A 165 -1.95 -4.41 -13.77
CA PHE A 165 -0.90 -4.41 -12.75
C PHE A 165 0.48 -4.63 -13.35
N LYS A 166 0.63 -5.68 -14.17
CA LYS A 166 1.92 -6.03 -14.79
C LYS A 166 2.44 -4.94 -15.72
N SER A 167 1.57 -4.28 -16.49
CA SER A 167 1.96 -3.19 -17.38
C SER A 167 2.44 -1.95 -16.63
N ILE A 168 1.76 -1.60 -15.53
CA ILE A 168 2.08 -0.43 -14.70
C ILE A 168 3.30 -0.71 -13.83
N ASN A 169 3.32 -1.84 -13.11
CA ASN A 169 4.37 -2.14 -12.13
C ASN A 169 5.76 -2.31 -12.78
N LYS A 170 5.83 -2.84 -14.01
CA LYS A 170 7.09 -2.92 -14.79
C LYS A 170 7.77 -1.57 -15.04
N GLN A 171 7.02 -0.48 -15.00
CA GLN A 171 7.54 0.87 -15.18
C GLN A 171 8.16 1.43 -13.88
N ILE A 172 7.87 0.82 -12.72
CA ILE A 172 8.41 1.21 -11.42
C ILE A 172 9.75 0.50 -11.20
N LYS A 173 10.83 1.15 -11.60
CA LYS A 173 12.19 0.58 -11.52
C LYS A 173 12.88 0.78 -10.18
N SER A 174 12.27 1.53 -9.26
CA SER A 174 12.83 1.85 -7.94
C SER A 174 12.11 1.08 -6.85
N SER A 175 12.86 0.61 -5.85
CA SER A 175 12.35 0.04 -4.61
C SER A 175 12.21 1.09 -3.48
N SER A 176 12.41 2.37 -3.79
CA SER A 176 12.36 3.47 -2.83
C SER A 176 10.99 3.63 -2.20
N TYR A 177 10.95 4.22 -1.00
CA TYR A 177 9.70 4.55 -0.30
C TYR A 177 8.95 5.68 -1.05
N GLY A 178 7.60 5.63 -1.09
CA GLY A 178 6.79 6.66 -1.74
C GLY A 178 6.48 6.40 -3.23
N MET A 179 6.71 5.18 -3.74
CA MET A 179 6.40 4.81 -5.12
C MET A 179 4.89 4.74 -5.41
N ASP A 180 4.01 4.79 -4.40
CA ASP A 180 2.56 4.89 -4.59
C ASP A 180 2.17 6.16 -5.40
N TYR A 181 2.93 7.26 -5.26
CA TYR A 181 2.75 8.46 -6.08
C TYR A 181 3.01 8.20 -7.56
N LEU A 182 4.06 7.43 -7.87
CA LEU A 182 4.37 7.03 -9.24
C LEU A 182 3.31 6.06 -9.76
N PHE A 183 2.87 5.11 -8.94
CA PHE A 183 1.83 4.17 -9.31
C PHE A 183 0.54 4.90 -9.71
N GLY A 184 0.07 5.85 -8.88
CA GLY A 184 -1.10 6.68 -9.19
C GLY A 184 -0.94 7.52 -10.45
N ALA A 185 0.24 8.12 -10.67
CA ALA A 185 0.53 8.88 -11.87
C ALA A 185 0.53 8.00 -13.14
N LEU A 186 1.09 6.79 -13.05
CA LEU A 186 1.09 5.83 -14.16
C LEU A 186 -0.33 5.34 -14.48
N LEU A 187 -1.15 5.05 -13.47
CA LEU A 187 -2.56 4.72 -13.68
C LEU A 187 -3.29 5.85 -14.42
N LYS A 188 -3.08 7.10 -14.01
CA LYS A 188 -3.66 8.28 -14.65
C LYS A 188 -3.20 8.45 -16.10
N ASN A 189 -1.90 8.36 -16.35
CA ASN A 189 -1.31 8.55 -17.68
C ASN A 189 -1.76 7.47 -18.68
N ASN A 190 -2.10 6.28 -18.18
CA ASN A 190 -2.64 5.19 -19.00
C ASN A 190 -4.19 5.16 -19.01
N SER A 191 -4.85 6.18 -18.46
CA SER A 191 -6.32 6.31 -18.40
C SER A 191 -7.03 5.09 -17.78
N ILE A 192 -6.40 4.43 -16.82
CA ILE A 192 -6.95 3.25 -16.16
C ILE A 192 -8.17 3.66 -15.32
N SER A 193 -9.28 2.94 -15.48
CA SER A 193 -10.51 3.21 -14.73
C SER A 193 -10.38 2.77 -13.27
N ILE A 194 -10.57 3.73 -12.33
CA ILE A 194 -10.42 3.53 -10.89
C ILE A 194 -11.75 3.76 -10.16
N ASN A 195 -12.06 2.86 -9.22
CA ASN A 195 -13.11 3.03 -8.24
C ASN A 195 -12.53 2.97 -6.80
N HIS A 196 -13.07 3.76 -5.89
CA HIS A 196 -12.84 3.63 -4.46
C HIS A 196 -14.11 3.18 -3.77
N ILE A 197 -14.00 2.26 -2.84
CA ILE A 197 -15.11 1.68 -2.09
C ILE A 197 -14.83 1.72 -0.58
N ASP A 198 -15.89 1.64 0.22
CA ASP A 198 -15.79 1.46 1.66
C ASP A 198 -15.61 -0.03 1.97
N ASN A 199 -14.36 -0.47 1.90
CA ASN A 199 -13.92 -1.82 2.24
C ASN A 199 -12.54 -1.77 2.91
N GLU A 200 -12.50 -1.01 4.00
CA GLU A 200 -11.28 -0.65 4.70
C GLU A 200 -10.64 -1.85 5.39
N VAL A 201 -9.34 -1.75 5.53
CA VAL A 201 -8.53 -2.60 6.41
C VAL A 201 -8.00 -1.77 7.58
N ASN A 202 -7.96 -2.36 8.76
CA ASN A 202 -7.30 -1.77 9.92
C ASN A 202 -5.79 -1.97 9.80
N HIS A 203 -5.02 -0.87 9.87
CA HIS A 203 -3.57 -0.90 9.70
C HIS A 203 -2.86 -1.00 11.06
N HIS A 204 -2.15 -2.11 11.28
CA HIS A 204 -1.42 -2.41 12.51
C HIS A 204 0.06 -2.04 12.44
N GLY A 205 0.62 -1.92 11.25
CA GLY A 205 2.04 -1.66 10.99
C GLY A 205 2.46 -0.22 11.29
N LEU A 206 2.24 0.23 12.54
CA LEU A 206 2.58 1.58 12.96
C LEU A 206 4.07 1.66 13.29
N ASP A 207 4.83 2.29 12.40
CA ASP A 207 6.25 2.59 12.67
C ASP A 207 6.38 3.56 13.86
N GLU A 208 7.42 3.36 14.68
CA GLU A 208 7.82 4.33 15.71
C GLU A 208 8.14 5.70 15.08
N ASN A 209 7.99 6.75 15.87
CA ASN A 209 8.08 8.15 15.40
C ASN A 209 9.37 8.44 14.60
N LEU A 210 10.53 8.03 15.11
CA LEU A 210 11.82 8.25 14.45
C LEU A 210 11.94 7.48 13.13
N LYS A 211 11.48 6.22 13.12
CA LYS A 211 11.45 5.38 11.92
C LYS A 211 10.51 5.95 10.87
N PHE A 212 9.34 6.46 11.29
CA PHE A 212 8.39 7.11 10.41
C PHE A 212 8.97 8.38 9.77
N LEU A 213 9.65 9.23 10.56
CA LEU A 213 10.34 10.42 10.03
C LEU A 213 11.40 10.07 9.00
N THR A 214 12.20 9.04 9.29
CA THR A 214 13.25 8.56 8.35
C THR A 214 12.63 8.08 7.03
N LYS A 215 11.54 7.31 7.09
CA LYS A 215 10.79 6.88 5.90
C LYS A 215 10.17 8.05 5.15
N THR A 216 9.62 9.02 5.86
CA THR A 216 9.04 10.23 5.26
C THR A 216 10.09 11.04 4.52
N LYS A 217 11.30 11.20 5.08
CA LYS A 217 12.42 11.85 4.40
C LYS A 217 12.76 11.15 3.08
N LYS A 218 12.90 9.82 3.11
CA LYS A 218 13.13 9.02 1.89
C LYS A 218 12.00 9.16 0.86
N ALA A 219 10.74 9.23 1.31
CA ALA A 219 9.61 9.47 0.42
C ALA A 219 9.69 10.85 -0.26
N LEU A 220 10.11 11.88 0.47
CA LEU A 220 10.31 13.22 -0.09
C LEU A 220 11.46 13.27 -1.10
N GLU A 221 12.56 12.57 -0.84
CA GLU A 221 13.68 12.43 -1.78
C GLU A 221 13.22 11.74 -3.07
N SER A 222 12.44 10.64 -2.94
CA SER A 222 11.85 9.96 -4.09
C SER A 222 10.90 10.88 -4.87
N LEU A 223 10.06 11.64 -4.17
CA LEU A 223 9.12 12.57 -4.77
C LEU A 223 9.85 13.70 -5.54
N HIS A 224 10.95 14.21 -4.97
CA HIS A 224 11.80 15.20 -5.63
C HIS A 224 12.41 14.64 -6.91
N TYR A 225 12.96 13.43 -6.86
CA TYR A 225 13.49 12.72 -8.03
C TYR A 225 12.42 12.51 -9.12
N LEU A 226 11.23 12.01 -8.75
CA LEU A 226 10.12 11.76 -9.68
C LEU A 226 9.65 13.04 -10.36
N ASN A 227 9.53 14.14 -9.60
CA ASN A 227 9.16 15.44 -10.14
C ASN A 227 10.25 16.04 -11.05
N GLY A 228 11.52 15.95 -10.66
CA GLY A 228 12.65 16.40 -11.47
C GLY A 228 12.76 15.70 -12.82
N ASN A 229 12.43 14.42 -12.86
CA ASN A 229 12.39 13.60 -14.10
C ASN A 229 11.06 13.65 -14.84
N LYS A 230 10.12 14.54 -14.44
CA LYS A 230 8.79 14.69 -15.05
C LYS A 230 7.93 13.41 -15.09
N LEU A 231 8.20 12.48 -14.18
CA LEU A 231 7.43 11.22 -14.04
C LEU A 231 6.10 11.45 -13.32
N ILE A 232 5.99 12.53 -12.56
CA ILE A 232 4.77 12.97 -11.88
C ILE A 232 4.55 14.47 -12.11
N GLY A 233 3.29 14.89 -12.20
CA GLY A 233 2.92 16.29 -12.35
C GLY A 233 3.04 17.07 -11.02
N GLN A 234 3.55 18.31 -11.08
CA GLN A 234 3.61 19.18 -9.89
C GLN A 234 2.24 19.47 -9.27
N ASN A 235 1.18 19.41 -10.08
CA ASN A 235 -0.18 19.67 -9.64
C ASN A 235 -0.90 18.44 -9.08
N ASP A 236 -0.36 17.24 -9.26
CA ASP A 236 -0.99 16.00 -8.83
C ASP A 236 -0.79 15.73 -7.33
N ILE A 237 0.25 16.33 -6.73
CA ILE A 237 0.63 16.07 -5.34
C ILE A 237 0.62 17.36 -4.53
N THR A 238 -0.16 17.38 -3.46
CA THR A 238 -0.39 18.57 -2.63
C THR A 238 0.91 19.18 -2.09
N ILE A 239 1.86 18.36 -1.64
CA ILE A 239 3.13 18.85 -1.09
C ILE A 239 3.98 19.54 -2.15
N LEU A 240 3.95 19.10 -3.43
CA LEU A 240 4.65 19.75 -4.52
C LEU A 240 4.02 21.10 -4.87
N LYS A 241 2.69 21.24 -4.77
CA LYS A 241 2.00 22.52 -4.93
C LYS A 241 2.46 23.52 -3.89
N TYR A 242 2.46 23.13 -2.61
CA TYR A 242 2.95 24.00 -1.53
C TYR A 242 4.43 24.37 -1.72
N TYR A 243 5.28 23.40 -2.06
CA TYR A 243 6.68 23.65 -2.34
C TYR A 243 6.89 24.69 -3.46
N LYS A 244 6.09 24.60 -4.54
CA LYS A 244 6.13 25.58 -5.63
C LYS A 244 5.74 26.98 -5.16
N VAL A 245 4.65 27.10 -4.41
CA VAL A 245 4.19 28.39 -3.86
C VAL A 245 5.24 29.02 -2.92
N LEU A 246 5.76 28.23 -1.96
CA LEU A 246 6.80 28.69 -1.03
C LEU A 246 8.10 29.06 -1.75
N SER A 247 8.44 28.35 -2.82
CA SER A 247 9.60 28.66 -3.66
C SER A 247 9.41 29.98 -4.40
N PHE A 248 8.24 30.21 -4.95
CA PHE A 248 7.90 31.47 -5.65
C PHE A 248 7.92 32.68 -4.71
N LEU A 249 7.47 32.49 -3.46
CA LEU A 249 7.49 33.52 -2.42
C LEU A 249 8.88 33.74 -1.77
N GLY A 250 9.92 33.00 -2.19
CA GLY A 250 11.26 33.10 -1.60
C GLY A 250 11.39 32.47 -0.19
N LEU A 251 10.36 31.77 0.30
CA LEU A 251 10.27 31.24 1.68
C LEU A 251 10.96 29.88 1.89
N ARG A 252 11.72 29.38 0.92
CA ARG A 252 12.38 28.05 0.98
C ARG A 252 13.26 27.88 2.23
N LYS A 253 14.12 28.87 2.52
CA LYS A 253 15.05 28.77 3.66
C LYS A 253 14.32 28.73 5.00
N ILE A 254 13.28 29.56 5.16
CA ILE A 254 12.48 29.63 6.38
C ILE A 254 11.79 28.28 6.62
N THR A 255 11.17 27.70 5.58
CA THR A 255 10.48 26.40 5.67
C THR A 255 11.45 25.27 6.05
N THR A 256 12.64 25.24 5.44
CA THR A 256 13.69 24.26 5.76
C THR A 256 14.16 24.39 7.22
N THR A 257 14.33 25.62 7.70
CA THR A 257 14.73 25.89 9.09
C THR A 257 13.66 25.40 10.08
N ILE A 258 12.39 25.69 9.82
CA ILE A 258 11.27 25.25 10.65
C ILE A 258 11.19 23.72 10.69
N ILE A 259 11.28 23.06 9.55
CA ILE A 259 11.24 21.57 9.48
C ILE A 259 12.42 20.97 10.25
N ASN A 260 13.63 21.52 10.12
CA ASN A 260 14.80 21.04 10.86
C ASN A 260 14.68 21.25 12.37
N LEU A 261 14.08 22.35 12.83
CA LEU A 261 13.82 22.59 14.26
C LEU A 261 12.80 21.60 14.81
N PHE A 262 11.71 21.30 14.08
CA PHE A 262 10.75 20.30 14.47
C PHE A 262 11.36 18.90 14.53
N SER A 263 12.18 18.52 13.55
CA SER A 263 12.86 17.22 13.54
C SER A 263 13.77 17.06 14.76
N LYS A 264 14.56 18.07 15.12
CA LYS A 264 15.43 18.07 16.29
C LYS A 264 14.66 17.99 17.61
N SER A 265 13.51 18.69 17.71
CA SER A 265 12.65 18.61 18.91
C SER A 265 12.05 17.21 19.12
N ILE A 266 11.83 16.45 18.05
CA ILE A 266 11.30 15.07 18.12
C ILE A 266 12.42 14.08 18.44
N GLU A 267 13.66 14.32 18.00
CA GLU A 267 14.83 13.50 18.32
C GLU A 267 15.29 13.65 19.79
N SER A 268 14.90 14.72 20.47
CA SER A 268 15.28 15.06 21.86
C SER A 268 14.25 14.63 22.92
N ASN A 269 13.11 14.11 22.52
CA ASN A 269 12.05 13.56 23.38
C ASN A 269 11.87 12.05 23.13
#